data_6bd3ec8444ea1fba82c76bdd0dcdc81b
#
_entry.id   6bd3ec8444ea1fba82c76bdd0dcdc81b
#
_cell.length_a   1.000
_cell.length_b   1.000
_cell.length_c   1.000
_cell.angle_alpha   90.00
_cell.angle_beta   90.00
_cell.angle_gamma   90.00
#
_symmetry.space_group_name_H-M   'P 1'
#
loop_
_entity.id
_entity.type
_entity.pdbx_description
1 polymer ?
#
loop_
_entity_poly.entity_id
_entity_poly.type
_entity_poly.pdbx_seq_one_letter_code
_entity_poly.pdbx_strand_id
1 'polypeptide(L)'
;MMAKFFVYVSIVIAAIFILLTDKAKAEEVTIVVDVSEQTMYVETPTDYFEWDVSTGRKGFSTPRGIYQPYYLTKMHYSSKYNNAPMPHSIFFHGGYAIHATDAINKLGRPASHGCIRLHPRNARWLFRLVKDYGADNTTIYIQD
;
A
#
# COMPACT_ATOMS: atom_id res chain seq x y z
N MET A 1 -53.38 -25.12 8.37
CA MET A 1 -52.80 -24.43 7.20
C MET A 1 -51.96 -23.21 7.53
N MET A 2 -52.32 -22.44 8.56
CA MET A 2 -51.55 -21.20 8.94
C MET A 2 -50.14 -21.47 9.52
N ALA A 3 -49.91 -22.54 10.27
CA ALA A 3 -48.62 -22.84 10.88
C ALA A 3 -47.46 -23.10 9.89
N LYS A 4 -47.76 -23.72 8.74
CA LYS A 4 -46.74 -23.99 7.69
C LYS A 4 -46.33 -22.75 6.92
N PHE A 5 -47.22 -21.76 6.78
CA PHE A 5 -46.94 -20.51 6.11
C PHE A 5 -45.93 -19.63 6.89
N PHE A 6 -46.08 -19.58 8.23
CA PHE A 6 -45.19 -18.84 9.11
C PHE A 6 -43.76 -19.40 9.11
N VAL A 7 -43.63 -20.74 9.04
CA VAL A 7 -42.32 -21.40 9.00
C VAL A 7 -41.54 -21.04 7.72
N TYR A 8 -42.24 -21.07 6.56
CA TYR A 8 -41.61 -20.71 5.27
C TYR A 8 -41.18 -19.21 5.20
N VAL A 9 -42.00 -18.31 5.71
CA VAL A 9 -41.67 -16.87 5.75
C VAL A 9 -40.46 -16.63 6.66
N SER A 10 -40.36 -17.26 7.82
CA SER A 10 -39.23 -17.16 8.72
C SER A 10 -37.93 -17.71 8.11
N ILE A 11 -37.98 -18.81 7.38
CA ILE A 11 -36.80 -19.40 6.71
C ILE A 11 -36.34 -18.51 5.55
N VAL A 12 -37.26 -17.93 4.79
CA VAL A 12 -36.89 -17.00 3.68
C VAL A 12 -36.28 -15.73 4.20
N ILE A 13 -36.78 -15.15 5.30
CA ILE A 13 -36.22 -13.95 5.91
C ILE A 13 -34.82 -14.24 6.50
N ALA A 14 -34.62 -15.40 7.14
CA ALA A 14 -33.31 -15.81 7.64
C ALA A 14 -32.30 -16.03 6.53
N ALA A 15 -32.72 -16.65 5.40
CA ALA A 15 -31.86 -16.85 4.23
C ALA A 15 -31.47 -15.52 3.54
N ILE A 16 -32.39 -14.57 3.47
CA ILE A 16 -32.11 -13.23 2.93
C ILE A 16 -31.14 -12.47 3.87
N PHE A 17 -31.28 -12.65 5.19
CA PHE A 17 -30.38 -12.01 6.15
C PHE A 17 -28.94 -12.59 6.10
N ILE A 18 -28.82 -13.89 5.83
CA ILE A 18 -27.51 -14.54 5.64
C ILE A 18 -26.83 -14.06 4.33
N LEU A 19 -27.61 -13.83 3.28
CA LEU A 19 -27.11 -13.31 2.00
C LEU A 19 -26.70 -11.83 2.06
N LEU A 20 -27.18 -11.06 3.05
CA LEU A 20 -26.81 -9.65 3.25
C LEU A 20 -25.58 -9.48 4.16
N THR A 21 -25.05 -10.55 4.74
CA THR A 21 -23.84 -10.49 5.58
C THR A 21 -22.55 -10.87 4.86
N ASP A 22 -22.57 -11.15 3.57
CA ASP A 22 -21.39 -11.04 2.73
C ASP A 22 -21.08 -9.54 2.57
N LYS A 23 -20.59 -8.97 3.67
CA LYS A 23 -19.89 -7.71 3.64
C LYS A 23 -18.76 -7.92 2.66
N ALA A 24 -18.90 -7.41 1.43
CA ALA A 24 -17.85 -7.44 0.44
C ALA A 24 -16.56 -7.06 1.18
N LYS A 25 -15.60 -7.99 1.27
CA LYS A 25 -14.28 -7.73 1.84
C LYS A 25 -13.81 -6.49 1.08
N ALA A 26 -13.66 -5.37 1.78
CA ALA A 26 -13.27 -4.13 1.12
C ALA A 26 -12.02 -4.45 0.30
N GLU A 27 -12.02 -4.05 -0.96
CA GLU A 27 -10.85 -4.19 -1.82
C GLU A 27 -9.78 -3.25 -1.28
N GLU A 28 -8.92 -3.79 -0.42
CA GLU A 28 -7.87 -3.04 0.27
C GLU A 28 -6.50 -3.46 -0.24
N VAL A 29 -5.60 -2.49 -0.33
CA VAL A 29 -4.17 -2.71 -0.55
C VAL A 29 -3.44 -2.53 0.76
N THR A 30 -2.75 -3.56 1.20
CA THR A 30 -1.86 -3.50 2.35
C THR A 30 -0.41 -3.47 1.87
N ILE A 31 0.33 -2.45 2.26
CA ILE A 31 1.77 -2.32 1.98
C ILE A 31 2.50 -2.40 3.32
N VAL A 32 3.38 -3.37 3.48
CA VAL A 32 4.23 -3.50 4.66
C VAL A 32 5.68 -3.30 4.25
N VAL A 33 6.37 -2.35 4.86
CA VAL A 33 7.80 -2.12 4.66
C VAL A 33 8.53 -2.55 5.92
N ASP A 34 9.28 -3.65 5.82
CA ASP A 34 10.22 -4.09 6.84
C ASP A 34 11.56 -3.41 6.61
N VAL A 35 11.88 -2.48 7.51
CA VAL A 35 13.10 -1.68 7.39
C VAL A 35 14.33 -2.48 7.80
N SER A 36 14.20 -3.45 8.69
CA SER A 36 15.31 -4.32 9.10
C SER A 36 15.73 -5.26 7.96
N GLU A 37 14.78 -5.75 7.20
CA GLU A 37 15.01 -6.67 6.06
C GLU A 37 15.17 -5.93 4.73
N GLN A 38 14.85 -4.62 4.67
CA GLN A 38 14.84 -3.83 3.44
C GLN A 38 13.93 -4.42 2.37
N THR A 39 12.76 -4.89 2.80
CA THR A 39 11.78 -5.58 1.97
C THR A 39 10.41 -4.90 2.08
N MET A 40 9.70 -4.84 0.97
CA MET A 40 8.31 -4.42 0.88
C MET A 40 7.44 -5.60 0.49
N TYR A 41 6.38 -5.80 1.27
CA TYR A 41 5.31 -6.75 0.99
C TYR A 41 4.08 -5.98 0.55
N VAL A 42 3.44 -6.40 -0.53
CA VAL A 42 2.20 -5.80 -1.02
C VAL A 42 1.15 -6.89 -1.17
N GLU A 43 0.05 -6.72 -0.46
CA GLU A 43 -1.08 -7.64 -0.47
C GLU A 43 -2.33 -6.93 -1.00
N THR A 44 -3.03 -7.59 -1.89
CA THR A 44 -4.36 -7.24 -2.41
C THR A 44 -5.31 -8.42 -2.20
N PRO A 45 -6.61 -8.30 -2.46
CA PRO A 45 -7.52 -9.45 -2.39
C PRO A 45 -7.12 -10.65 -3.25
N THR A 46 -6.36 -10.43 -4.35
CA THR A 46 -6.01 -11.44 -5.34
C THR A 46 -4.53 -11.72 -5.49
N ASP A 47 -3.67 -10.78 -5.06
CA ASP A 47 -2.24 -10.83 -5.37
C ASP A 47 -1.37 -10.55 -4.13
N TYR A 48 -0.17 -11.12 -4.14
CA TYR A 48 0.87 -10.87 -3.14
C TYR A 48 2.21 -10.67 -3.84
N PHE A 49 2.95 -9.63 -3.41
CA PHE A 49 4.26 -9.31 -3.95
C PHE A 49 5.27 -9.06 -2.83
N GLU A 50 6.51 -9.39 -3.11
CA GLU A 50 7.66 -9.15 -2.25
C GLU A 50 8.77 -8.52 -3.08
N TRP A 51 9.28 -7.37 -2.65
CA TRP A 51 10.27 -6.59 -3.37
C TRP A 51 11.34 -6.01 -2.47
N ASP A 52 12.58 -6.02 -2.93
CA ASP A 52 13.65 -5.28 -2.31
C ASP A 52 13.37 -3.77 -2.35
N VAL A 53 13.63 -3.09 -1.25
CA VAL A 53 13.57 -1.63 -1.13
C VAL A 53 14.89 -1.06 -0.67
N SER A 54 15.01 0.26 -0.75
CA SER A 54 16.07 1.01 -0.09
C SER A 54 15.42 2.11 0.74
N THR A 55 15.54 2.02 2.06
CA THR A 55 15.02 3.00 3.01
C THR A 55 16.11 3.97 3.46
N GLY A 56 15.80 4.82 4.41
CA GLY A 56 16.71 5.83 4.95
C GLY A 56 18.00 5.24 5.52
N ARG A 57 19.14 5.79 5.08
CA ARG A 57 20.46 5.45 5.65
C ARG A 57 20.61 6.03 7.06
N LYS A 58 21.67 5.65 7.76
CA LYS A 58 22.01 6.19 9.08
C LYS A 58 21.93 7.73 9.11
N GLY A 59 21.19 8.27 10.06
CA GLY A 59 20.93 9.71 10.19
C GLY A 59 19.74 10.24 9.38
N PHE A 60 19.09 9.38 8.55
CA PHE A 60 17.95 9.72 7.71
C PHE A 60 16.85 8.64 7.81
N SER A 61 16.49 8.29 9.02
CA SER A 61 15.51 7.21 9.26
C SER A 61 14.20 7.44 8.52
N THR A 62 13.70 6.38 7.89
CA THR A 62 12.32 6.31 7.42
C THR A 62 11.39 6.27 8.63
N PRO A 63 10.38 7.13 8.74
CA PRO A 63 9.51 7.16 9.92
C PRO A 63 8.67 5.89 10.00
N ARG A 64 8.74 5.20 11.17
CA ARG A 64 7.90 4.03 11.48
C ARG A 64 6.49 4.48 11.76
N GLY A 65 5.51 3.64 11.47
CA GLY A 65 4.10 3.93 11.75
C GLY A 65 3.15 3.33 10.74
N ILE A 66 1.90 3.76 10.83
CA ILE A 66 0.80 3.36 9.94
C ILE A 66 0.33 4.61 9.22
N TYR A 67 0.28 4.55 7.91
CA TYR A 67 -0.01 5.69 7.05
C TYR A 67 -1.01 5.33 5.95
N GLN A 68 -1.60 6.37 5.36
CA GLN A 68 -2.33 6.27 4.10
C GLN A 68 -1.66 7.19 3.07
N PRO A 69 -1.68 6.82 1.78
CA PRO A 69 -1.26 7.75 0.73
C PRO A 69 -2.12 9.02 0.76
N TYR A 70 -1.51 10.18 0.59
CA TYR A 70 -2.28 11.44 0.50
C TYR A 70 -2.04 12.20 -0.80
N TYR A 71 -0.96 11.89 -1.52
CA TYR A 71 -0.66 12.50 -2.80
C TYR A 71 0.13 11.56 -3.71
N LEU A 72 -0.32 11.44 -4.96
CA LEU A 72 0.30 10.63 -5.99
C LEU A 72 0.68 11.49 -7.19
N THR A 73 1.90 11.33 -7.70
CA THR A 73 2.35 12.00 -8.92
C THR A 73 3.27 11.11 -9.74
N LYS A 74 3.12 11.14 -11.07
CA LYS A 74 3.98 10.36 -11.97
C LYS A 74 5.44 10.79 -11.94
N MET A 75 5.69 12.08 -11.69
CA MET A 75 7.03 12.64 -11.54
C MET A 75 7.03 13.74 -10.50
N HIS A 76 7.95 13.62 -9.56
CA HIS A 76 8.28 14.65 -8.59
C HIS A 76 9.79 14.89 -8.62
N TYR A 77 10.20 16.13 -8.32
CA TYR A 77 11.58 16.49 -8.16
C TYR A 77 11.78 17.05 -6.76
N SER A 78 12.72 16.48 -6.01
CA SER A 78 12.96 16.86 -4.63
C SER A 78 13.53 18.27 -4.53
N SER A 79 12.78 19.20 -3.98
CA SER A 79 13.27 20.55 -3.71
C SER A 79 14.39 20.59 -2.65
N LYS A 80 14.47 19.56 -1.82
CA LYS A 80 15.43 19.45 -0.71
C LYS A 80 16.76 18.81 -1.11
N TYR A 81 16.77 17.94 -2.15
CA TYR A 81 17.92 17.12 -2.51
C TYR A 81 18.29 17.30 -4.00
N ASN A 82 18.83 18.48 -4.34
CA ASN A 82 19.37 18.78 -5.67
C ASN A 82 18.43 18.43 -6.83
N ASN A 83 17.16 18.68 -6.67
CA ASN A 83 16.17 18.37 -7.70
C ASN A 83 16.17 16.90 -8.17
N ALA A 84 16.52 15.98 -7.25
CA ALA A 84 16.58 14.56 -7.55
C ALA A 84 15.21 14.04 -8.04
N PRO A 85 15.17 13.26 -9.14
CA PRO A 85 13.93 12.74 -9.67
C PRO A 85 13.35 11.64 -8.77
N MET A 86 12.05 11.70 -8.57
CA MET A 86 11.26 10.74 -7.79
C MET A 86 10.09 10.24 -8.67
N PRO A 87 10.33 9.34 -9.63
CA PRO A 87 9.28 8.85 -10.51
C PRO A 87 8.26 7.99 -9.75
N HIS A 88 6.99 8.07 -10.13
CA HIS A 88 5.88 7.31 -9.55
C HIS A 88 5.80 7.44 -8.03
N SER A 89 5.84 8.69 -7.55
CA SER A 89 5.82 8.99 -6.12
C SER A 89 4.44 8.80 -5.51
N ILE A 90 4.43 8.09 -4.37
CA ILE A 90 3.29 7.89 -3.48
C ILE A 90 3.69 8.50 -2.14
N PHE A 91 3.23 9.72 -1.87
CA PHE A 91 3.52 10.41 -0.60
C PHE A 91 2.61 9.90 0.51
N PHE A 92 3.17 9.61 1.67
CA PHE A 92 2.45 9.04 2.80
C PHE A 92 2.62 9.81 4.12
N HIS A 93 3.71 10.58 4.28
CA HIS A 93 3.95 11.36 5.49
C HIS A 93 4.89 12.53 5.21
N GLY A 94 4.42 13.79 5.38
CA GLY A 94 5.23 14.97 5.08
C GLY A 94 5.87 14.90 3.70
N GLY A 95 7.19 15.03 3.62
CA GLY A 95 7.96 14.88 2.38
C GLY A 95 8.42 13.45 2.07
N TYR A 96 7.96 12.44 2.83
CA TYR A 96 8.33 11.04 2.63
C TYR A 96 7.42 10.37 1.61
N ALA A 97 8.03 9.66 0.67
CA ALA A 97 7.32 8.96 -0.40
C ALA A 97 7.94 7.59 -0.70
N ILE A 98 7.12 6.71 -1.29
CA ILE A 98 7.58 5.53 -2.03
C ILE A 98 7.76 5.98 -3.48
N HIS A 99 8.90 5.71 -4.11
CA HIS A 99 9.17 6.12 -5.49
C HIS A 99 10.20 5.23 -6.19
N ALA A 100 10.30 5.34 -7.50
CA ALA A 100 11.32 4.65 -8.29
C ALA A 100 12.72 5.25 -8.06
N THR A 101 13.74 4.39 -8.19
CA THR A 101 15.14 4.80 -8.23
C THR A 101 15.86 4.18 -9.44
N ASP A 102 16.83 4.88 -9.99
CA ASP A 102 17.79 4.36 -10.96
C ASP A 102 19.00 3.68 -10.30
N ALA A 103 19.21 3.93 -9.00
CA ALA A 103 20.25 3.29 -8.19
C ALA A 103 19.84 1.86 -7.76
N ILE A 104 19.55 0.99 -8.73
CA ILE A 104 19.03 -0.36 -8.53
C ILE A 104 19.99 -1.23 -7.70
N ASN A 105 21.29 -1.01 -7.85
CA ASN A 105 22.32 -1.74 -7.10
C ASN A 105 22.34 -1.41 -5.59
N LYS A 106 21.55 -0.44 -5.15
CA LYS A 106 21.38 -0.10 -3.72
C LYS A 106 20.12 -0.67 -3.10
N LEU A 107 19.24 -1.30 -3.87
CA LEU A 107 18.09 -2.00 -3.33
C LEU A 107 18.53 -3.16 -2.43
N GLY A 108 17.75 -3.44 -1.38
CA GLY A 108 18.09 -4.41 -0.33
C GLY A 108 18.97 -3.84 0.78
N ARG A 109 19.31 -2.53 0.76
CA ARG A 109 20.09 -1.87 1.81
C ARG A 109 19.67 -0.42 2.03
N PRO A 110 19.83 0.14 3.25
CA PRO A 110 19.55 1.54 3.54
C PRO A 110 20.48 2.47 2.74
N ALA A 111 19.93 3.37 1.94
CA ALA A 111 20.72 4.29 1.11
C ALA A 111 20.03 5.63 0.83
N SER A 112 18.75 5.80 1.19
CA SER A 112 17.99 7.01 0.91
C SER A 112 18.15 8.10 1.98
N HIS A 113 17.47 9.22 1.78
CA HIS A 113 17.31 10.27 2.79
C HIS A 113 15.98 10.12 3.58
N GLY A 114 15.41 8.91 3.61
CA GLY A 114 14.20 8.59 4.34
C GLY A 114 13.04 8.11 3.45
N CYS A 115 13.00 8.47 2.17
CA CYS A 115 12.06 7.88 1.24
C CYS A 115 12.30 6.38 1.03
N ILE A 116 11.28 5.68 0.58
CA ILE A 116 11.34 4.26 0.26
C ILE A 116 11.50 4.11 -1.25
N ARG A 117 12.66 3.63 -1.67
CA ARG A 117 13.02 3.46 -3.08
C ARG A 117 12.68 2.06 -3.56
N LEU A 118 12.10 1.98 -4.75
CA LEU A 118 11.75 0.76 -5.45
C LEU A 118 12.44 0.68 -6.82
N HIS A 119 12.57 -0.54 -7.31
CA HIS A 119 12.86 -0.78 -8.72
C HIS A 119 11.82 -0.06 -9.61
N PRO A 120 12.19 0.57 -10.74
CA PRO A 120 11.27 1.38 -11.55
C PRO A 120 10.01 0.63 -12.02
N ARG A 121 10.13 -0.65 -12.33
CA ARG A 121 8.99 -1.51 -12.72
C ARG A 121 8.01 -1.66 -11.56
N ASN A 122 8.51 -1.95 -10.36
CA ASN A 122 7.70 -2.17 -9.16
C ASN A 122 7.02 -0.88 -8.70
N ALA A 123 7.75 0.24 -8.74
CA ALA A 123 7.19 1.55 -8.41
C ALA A 123 6.05 1.96 -9.35
N ARG A 124 6.22 1.73 -10.66
CA ARG A 124 5.17 1.98 -11.67
C ARG A 124 3.94 1.11 -11.43
N TRP A 125 4.16 -0.17 -11.10
CA TRP A 125 3.09 -1.10 -10.82
C TRP A 125 2.32 -0.70 -9.56
N LEU A 126 3.04 -0.45 -8.45
CA LEU A 126 2.46 -0.03 -7.18
C LEU A 126 1.69 1.29 -7.31
N PHE A 127 2.25 2.26 -8.05
CA PHE A 127 1.59 3.53 -8.31
C PHE A 127 0.23 3.35 -8.99
N ARG A 128 0.15 2.48 -10.01
CA ARG A 128 -1.12 2.16 -10.69
C ARG A 128 -2.07 1.45 -9.74
N LEU A 129 -1.59 0.46 -9.00
CA LEU A 129 -2.38 -0.27 -8.02
C LEU A 129 -3.05 0.69 -7.01
N VAL A 130 -2.26 1.53 -6.36
CA VAL A 130 -2.77 2.50 -5.36
C VAL A 130 -3.73 3.51 -6.01
N LYS A 131 -3.48 3.90 -7.26
CA LYS A 131 -4.39 4.78 -7.99
C LYS A 131 -5.73 4.10 -8.31
N ASP A 132 -5.71 2.81 -8.68
CA ASP A 132 -6.90 2.05 -9.08
C ASP A 132 -7.76 1.67 -7.86
N TYR A 133 -7.15 1.24 -6.75
CA TYR A 133 -7.86 0.93 -5.50
C TYR A 133 -8.27 2.19 -4.71
N GLY A 134 -7.51 3.27 -4.84
CA GLY A 134 -7.69 4.53 -4.12
C GLY A 134 -6.82 4.63 -2.85
N ALA A 135 -6.47 5.86 -2.51
CA ALA A 135 -5.66 6.17 -1.33
C ALA A 135 -6.35 5.74 -0.03
N ASP A 136 -7.68 5.94 0.06
CA ASP A 136 -8.48 5.60 1.24
C ASP A 136 -8.58 4.07 1.46
N ASN A 137 -8.34 3.28 0.42
CA ASN A 137 -8.32 1.83 0.46
C ASN A 137 -6.90 1.25 0.48
N THR A 138 -5.91 2.08 0.79
CA THR A 138 -4.50 1.68 0.86
C THR A 138 -3.93 2.01 2.23
N THR A 139 -3.36 1.00 2.91
CA THR A 139 -2.68 1.18 4.19
C THR A 139 -1.21 0.82 4.06
N ILE A 140 -0.34 1.67 4.60
CA ILE A 140 1.12 1.52 4.57
C ILE A 140 1.61 1.34 6.01
N TYR A 141 2.16 0.18 6.30
CA TYR A 141 2.84 -0.13 7.57
C TYR A 141 4.35 -0.03 7.36
N ILE A 142 5.02 0.73 8.21
CA ILE A 142 6.49 0.84 8.21
C ILE A 142 6.99 0.39 9.58
N GLN A 143 7.72 -0.68 9.59
CA GLN A 143 8.16 -1.39 10.80
C GLN A 143 9.59 -1.92 10.67
N ASP A 144 10.14 -2.45 11.75
CA ASP A 144 11.40 -3.23 11.81
C ASP A 144 11.09 -4.71 11.86
#